data_01f173976d337edc0118a177cbe6c6d4
#
_entry.id   01f173976d337edc0118a177cbe6c6d4
#
_cell.length_a   1.000
_cell.length_b   1.000
_cell.length_c   1.000
_cell.angle_alpha   90.00
_cell.angle_beta   90.00
_cell.angle_gamma   90.00
#
_symmetry.space_group_name_H-M   'P 1'
#
loop_
_entity.id
_entity.type
_entity.pdbx_description
1 polymer ?
#
loop_
_entity_poly.entity_id
_entity_poly.type
_entity_poly.pdbx_seq_one_letter_code
_entity_poly.pdbx_strand_id
1 'polypeptide(L)'
;MLNYANNLTRWGPTICGEWSQADTDCAQYLNNVGRGTRWEGSYDTSSSTAYCPTANAGTCSCNNANADVADYSDEYKKWLQTYAEAQMSAFETAQGWFYWTWRTESAAQWSYRTAWMNGFMPKKAYSPSFKCGDTVPDFGSLGLPEYY
;
A
#
# COMPACT_ATOMS: atom_id res chain seq x y z
N MET A 1 1.91 13.29 4.09
CA MET A 1 0.51 13.13 4.52
C MET A 1 0.15 13.98 5.75
N LEU A 2 0.92 13.96 6.85
CA LEU A 2 0.63 14.75 8.07
C LEU A 2 0.33 16.22 7.78
N ASN A 3 1.21 16.90 7.04
CA ASN A 3 1.04 18.33 6.73
C ASN A 3 -0.24 18.59 5.91
N TYR A 4 -0.63 17.65 5.06
CA TYR A 4 -1.83 17.77 4.23
C TYR A 4 -3.09 17.62 5.10
N ALA A 5 -3.16 16.58 5.94
CA ALA A 5 -4.28 16.39 6.86
C ALA A 5 -4.44 17.57 7.80
N ASN A 6 -3.35 18.04 8.42
CA ASN A 6 -3.36 19.20 9.30
C ASN A 6 -3.80 20.51 8.59
N ASN A 7 -3.50 20.65 7.30
CA ASN A 7 -3.94 21.81 6.55
C ASN A 7 -5.45 21.77 6.26
N LEU A 8 -5.98 20.60 5.93
CA LEU A 8 -7.41 20.43 5.64
C LEU A 8 -8.28 20.61 6.89
N THR A 9 -7.85 20.13 8.05
CA THR A 9 -8.60 20.26 9.31
C THR A 9 -8.81 21.72 9.75
N ARG A 10 -8.00 22.65 9.25
CA ARG A 10 -8.18 24.10 9.48
C ARG A 10 -9.45 24.66 8.81
N TRP A 11 -10.00 23.96 7.83
CA TRP A 11 -11.21 24.37 7.10
C TRP A 11 -12.47 23.68 7.60
N GLY A 12 -12.34 22.65 8.42
CA GLY A 12 -13.45 21.93 9.02
C GLY A 12 -13.16 20.46 9.30
N PRO A 13 -14.19 19.71 9.71
CA PRO A 13 -14.09 18.28 9.91
C PRO A 13 -13.56 17.56 8.65
N THR A 14 -12.51 16.79 8.82
CA THR A 14 -11.82 16.10 7.71
C THR A 14 -11.68 14.62 8.03
N ILE A 15 -12.05 13.76 7.08
CA ILE A 15 -11.90 12.31 7.15
C ILE A 15 -11.19 11.84 5.88
N CYS A 16 -10.28 10.87 6.00
CA CYS A 16 -9.77 10.16 4.83
C CYS A 16 -10.84 9.18 4.32
N GLY A 17 -11.44 9.49 3.18
CA GLY A 17 -12.55 8.74 2.63
C GLY A 17 -12.17 7.38 2.07
N GLU A 18 -10.92 7.20 1.63
CA GLU A 18 -10.42 5.93 1.07
C GLU A 18 -8.89 5.86 1.16
N TRP A 19 -8.39 4.71 1.58
CA TRP A 19 -6.97 4.34 1.49
C TRP A 19 -6.79 2.82 1.55
N SER A 20 -5.65 2.33 1.11
CA SER A 20 -5.28 0.90 1.17
C SER A 20 -3.78 0.72 1.42
N GLN A 21 -3.34 -0.53 1.51
CA GLN A 21 -1.93 -0.90 1.55
C GLN A 21 -1.35 -1.19 0.15
N ALA A 22 -2.14 -1.04 -0.91
CA ALA A 22 -1.67 -1.28 -2.25
C ALA A 22 -0.49 -0.36 -2.58
N ASP A 23 0.61 -0.98 -2.92
CA ASP A 23 1.88 -0.33 -3.30
C ASP A 23 2.04 -0.24 -4.82
N THR A 24 1.21 -0.98 -5.56
CA THR A 24 1.14 -0.95 -7.02
C THR A 24 -0.29 -0.82 -7.52
N ASP A 25 -0.46 -0.54 -8.80
CA ASP A 25 -1.75 -0.55 -9.49
C ASP A 25 -2.05 -1.87 -10.22
N CYS A 26 -1.47 -2.97 -9.73
CA CYS A 26 -1.55 -4.29 -10.35
C CYS A 26 -2.86 -5.04 -10.10
N ALA A 27 -3.72 -4.57 -9.18
CA ALA A 27 -5.00 -5.23 -8.96
C ALA A 27 -5.83 -5.30 -10.24
N GLN A 28 -6.37 -6.50 -10.54
CA GLN A 28 -7.11 -6.74 -11.77
C GLN A 28 -8.26 -5.72 -11.92
N TYR A 29 -8.35 -5.12 -13.09
CA TYR A 29 -9.35 -4.10 -13.46
C TYR A 29 -9.28 -2.76 -12.71
N LEU A 30 -8.31 -2.54 -11.84
CA LEU A 30 -8.15 -1.27 -11.14
C LEU A 30 -8.09 -0.08 -12.11
N ASN A 31 -7.35 -0.24 -13.20
CA ASN A 31 -7.22 0.77 -14.25
C ASN A 31 -8.25 0.61 -15.38
N ASN A 32 -9.34 -0.13 -15.17
CA ASN A 32 -10.31 -0.53 -16.17
C ASN A 32 -9.88 -1.72 -17.05
N VAL A 33 -10.81 -2.29 -17.75
CA VAL A 33 -10.60 -3.49 -18.58
C VAL A 33 -9.65 -3.17 -19.74
N GLY A 34 -8.59 -3.95 -19.86
CA GLY A 34 -7.63 -3.88 -20.96
C GLY A 34 -6.70 -2.67 -20.96
N ARG A 35 -6.66 -1.89 -19.86
CA ARG A 35 -5.85 -0.67 -19.76
C ARG A 35 -4.40 -0.90 -19.33
N GLY A 36 -4.06 -2.08 -18.84
CA GLY A 36 -2.74 -2.34 -18.28
C GLY A 36 -2.48 -1.62 -16.96
N THR A 37 -1.20 -1.52 -16.57
CA THR A 37 -0.78 -0.95 -15.28
C THR A 37 0.32 0.08 -15.44
N ARG A 38 0.36 1.05 -14.55
CA ARG A 38 1.48 2.01 -14.46
C ARG A 38 2.74 1.32 -13.97
N TRP A 39 2.57 0.36 -13.06
CA TRP A 39 3.67 -0.41 -12.51
C TRP A 39 4.49 -1.11 -13.60
N GLU A 40 3.85 -1.75 -14.55
CA GLU A 40 4.52 -2.41 -15.69
C GLU A 40 4.78 -1.48 -16.88
N GLY A 41 4.37 -0.21 -16.82
CA GLY A 41 4.47 0.73 -17.93
C GLY A 41 3.56 0.42 -19.11
N SER A 42 2.55 -0.43 -18.90
CA SER A 42 1.59 -0.84 -19.93
C SER A 42 0.29 -0.04 -19.93
N TYR A 43 0.14 0.90 -18.98
CA TYR A 43 -1.08 1.68 -18.84
C TYR A 43 -1.30 2.62 -20.02
N ASP A 44 -2.42 2.43 -20.72
CA ASP A 44 -2.91 3.30 -21.80
C ASP A 44 -1.88 3.58 -22.92
N THR A 45 -0.89 2.71 -23.04
CA THR A 45 0.22 2.90 -24.00
C THR A 45 0.31 1.71 -24.94
N SER A 46 0.76 1.97 -26.17
CA SER A 46 1.26 0.96 -27.10
C SER A 46 2.69 0.52 -26.77
N SER A 47 3.31 1.10 -25.74
CA SER A 47 4.65 0.75 -25.32
C SER A 47 4.63 -0.55 -24.54
N SER A 48 5.49 -1.48 -24.91
CA SER A 48 5.72 -2.72 -24.20
C SER A 48 6.83 -2.63 -23.15
N THR A 49 7.37 -1.43 -22.92
CA THR A 49 8.45 -1.22 -21.96
C THR A 49 7.87 -0.86 -20.62
N ALA A 50 8.03 -1.73 -19.64
CA ALA A 50 7.65 -1.47 -18.27
C ALA A 50 8.43 -0.27 -17.72
N TYR A 51 7.74 0.61 -17.02
CA TYR A 51 8.33 1.76 -16.33
C TYR A 51 8.32 1.49 -14.82
N CYS A 52 9.39 0.91 -14.32
CA CYS A 52 9.63 0.91 -12.89
C CYS A 52 9.96 2.33 -12.41
N PRO A 53 9.52 2.74 -11.21
CA PRO A 53 9.82 4.05 -10.64
C PRO A 53 11.31 4.31 -10.40
N THR A 54 12.16 3.35 -10.66
CA THR A 54 13.61 3.42 -10.42
C THR A 54 14.42 3.14 -11.68
N ALA A 55 15.75 3.14 -11.54
CA ALA A 55 16.69 3.02 -12.67
C ALA A 55 16.64 1.67 -13.42
N ASN A 56 15.96 0.66 -12.90
CA ASN A 56 15.89 -0.69 -13.48
C ASN A 56 14.58 -0.90 -14.27
N ALA A 57 14.28 0.00 -15.19
CA ALA A 57 13.11 -0.17 -16.07
C ALA A 57 13.05 -1.57 -16.70
N GLY A 58 11.87 -2.16 -16.73
CA GLY A 58 11.63 -3.49 -17.30
C GLY A 58 11.68 -4.65 -16.30
N THR A 59 11.94 -4.41 -15.01
CA THR A 59 11.95 -5.46 -13.97
C THR A 59 10.66 -5.52 -13.15
N CYS A 60 9.83 -4.50 -13.18
CA CYS A 60 8.54 -4.50 -12.48
C CYS A 60 7.55 -5.45 -13.14
N SER A 61 6.95 -6.30 -12.35
CA SER A 61 5.97 -7.29 -12.80
C SER A 61 4.79 -7.36 -11.85
N CYS A 62 3.60 -7.38 -12.39
CA CYS A 62 2.39 -7.61 -11.61
C CYS A 62 2.25 -9.06 -11.12
N ASN A 63 3.05 -9.98 -11.61
CA ASN A 63 3.05 -11.35 -11.10
C ASN A 63 3.43 -11.40 -9.62
N ASN A 64 4.49 -10.67 -9.23
CA ASN A 64 4.91 -10.59 -7.84
C ASN A 64 3.92 -9.78 -6.97
N ALA A 65 3.46 -8.64 -7.49
CA ALA A 65 2.51 -7.78 -6.79
C ALA A 65 1.15 -8.47 -6.53
N ASN A 66 0.78 -9.46 -7.34
CA ASN A 66 -0.43 -10.27 -7.20
C ASN A 66 -0.14 -11.68 -6.62
N ALA A 67 1.04 -11.90 -6.04
CA ALA A 67 1.38 -13.18 -5.42
C ALA A 67 0.38 -13.57 -4.31
N ASP A 68 0.27 -14.84 -4.03
CA ASP A 68 -0.50 -15.32 -2.89
C ASP A 68 0.15 -14.82 -1.59
N VAL A 69 -0.67 -14.50 -0.60
CA VAL A 69 -0.20 -14.08 0.73
C VAL A 69 0.72 -15.11 1.39
N ALA A 70 0.58 -16.38 1.04
CA ALA A 70 1.47 -17.44 1.51
C ALA A 70 2.91 -17.25 1.04
N ASP A 71 3.11 -16.57 -0.09
CA ASP A 71 4.41 -16.30 -0.69
C ASP A 71 5.05 -14.99 -0.20
N TYR A 72 4.30 -14.18 0.57
CA TYR A 72 4.83 -12.94 1.14
C TYR A 72 5.90 -13.22 2.17
N SER A 73 7.09 -12.64 2.01
CA SER A 73 8.14 -12.71 3.02
C SER A 73 7.73 -12.00 4.33
N ASP A 74 8.36 -12.36 5.43
CA ASP A 74 8.11 -11.71 6.72
C ASP A 74 8.52 -10.24 6.69
N GLU A 75 9.57 -9.89 5.94
CA GLU A 75 10.04 -8.52 5.74
C GLU A 75 9.01 -7.69 4.98
N TYR A 76 8.41 -8.26 3.93
CA TYR A 76 7.35 -7.58 3.17
C TYR A 76 6.09 -7.38 4.01
N LYS A 77 5.65 -8.40 4.75
CA LYS A 77 4.53 -8.27 5.69
C LYS A 77 4.78 -7.17 6.73
N LYS A 78 6.00 -7.11 7.26
CA LYS A 78 6.39 -6.07 8.22
C LYS A 78 6.43 -4.68 7.59
N TRP A 79 6.90 -4.58 6.35
CA TRP A 79 6.86 -3.33 5.58
C TRP A 79 5.42 -2.87 5.35
N LEU A 80 4.55 -3.75 4.87
CA LEU A 80 3.12 -3.47 4.66
C LEU A 80 2.44 -3.01 5.95
N GLN A 81 2.71 -3.67 7.08
CA GLN A 81 2.18 -3.25 8.37
C GLN A 81 2.67 -1.85 8.75
N THR A 82 3.97 -1.59 8.63
CA THR A 82 4.55 -0.26 8.93
C THR A 82 3.94 0.82 8.03
N TYR A 83 3.76 0.51 6.75
CA TYR A 83 3.13 1.41 5.78
C TYR A 83 1.66 1.71 6.14
N ALA A 84 0.89 0.70 6.53
CA ALA A 84 -0.48 0.89 7.01
C ALA A 84 -0.53 1.76 8.27
N GLU A 85 0.29 1.44 9.27
CA GLU A 85 0.33 2.15 10.55
C GLU A 85 0.77 3.61 10.38
N ALA A 86 1.69 3.90 9.45
CA ALA A 86 2.07 5.26 9.09
C ALA A 86 0.90 6.06 8.49
N GLN A 87 0.12 5.44 7.62
CA GLN A 87 -1.08 6.05 7.04
C GLN A 87 -2.16 6.28 8.11
N MET A 88 -2.46 5.27 8.94
CA MET A 88 -3.37 5.40 10.08
C MET A 88 -2.97 6.57 10.98
N SER A 89 -1.69 6.62 11.40
CA SER A 89 -1.17 7.69 12.24
C SER A 89 -1.33 9.06 11.60
N ALA A 90 -1.17 9.17 10.28
CA ALA A 90 -1.36 10.43 9.57
C ALA A 90 -2.84 10.85 9.53
N PHE A 91 -3.77 9.91 9.33
CA PHE A 91 -5.20 10.20 9.21
C PHE A 91 -5.87 10.41 10.58
N GLU A 92 -5.34 9.81 11.64
CA GLU A 92 -5.79 10.03 13.03
C GLU A 92 -5.50 11.48 13.54
N THR A 93 -4.68 12.25 12.85
CA THR A 93 -4.55 13.69 13.10
C THR A 93 -5.78 14.48 12.65
N ALA A 94 -6.65 13.88 11.88
CA ALA A 94 -7.96 14.37 11.48
C ALA A 94 -9.07 13.62 12.27
N GLN A 95 -10.19 13.31 11.65
CA GLN A 95 -11.32 12.63 12.31
C GLN A 95 -11.44 11.15 11.94
N GLY A 96 -10.36 10.55 11.46
CA GLY A 96 -10.31 9.14 11.12
C GLY A 96 -10.32 8.85 9.63
N TRP A 97 -10.66 7.63 9.29
CA TRP A 97 -10.44 7.09 7.96
C TRP A 97 -11.34 5.91 7.63
N PHE A 98 -11.46 5.61 6.34
CA PHE A 98 -12.08 4.40 5.81
C PHE A 98 -11.07 3.65 4.96
N TYR A 99 -10.86 2.36 5.27
CA TYR A 99 -10.01 1.48 4.47
C TYR A 99 -10.78 0.90 3.29
N TRP A 100 -10.23 0.93 2.10
CA TRP A 100 -10.76 0.25 0.94
C TRP A 100 -9.90 -0.99 0.61
N THR A 101 -10.39 -2.17 0.94
CA THR A 101 -11.74 -2.48 1.41
C THR A 101 -11.70 -3.58 2.47
N TRP A 102 -12.83 -3.94 3.05
CA TRP A 102 -12.86 -5.01 4.07
C TRP A 102 -12.36 -6.35 3.50
N ARG A 103 -12.80 -6.73 2.29
CA ARG A 103 -12.45 -8.00 1.64
C ARG A 103 -12.42 -7.88 0.13
N THR A 104 -11.43 -8.54 -0.48
CA THR A 104 -11.32 -8.76 -1.93
C THR A 104 -11.26 -10.26 -2.23
N GLU A 105 -11.47 -10.63 -3.47
CA GLU A 105 -11.36 -12.01 -3.96
C GLU A 105 -9.89 -12.43 -4.14
N SER A 106 -9.03 -11.50 -4.55
CA SER A 106 -7.62 -11.75 -4.86
C SER A 106 -6.74 -10.62 -4.31
N ALA A 107 -6.60 -9.51 -4.65
CA ALA A 107 -5.71 -8.42 -4.28
C ALA A 107 -5.57 -8.22 -2.75
N ALA A 108 -4.64 -8.90 -2.13
CA ALA A 108 -4.49 -8.98 -0.67
C ALA A 108 -4.21 -7.62 -0.01
N GLN A 109 -3.43 -6.74 -0.67
CA GLN A 109 -3.10 -5.40 -0.17
C GLN A 109 -4.33 -4.48 -0.11
N TRP A 110 -5.40 -4.83 -0.81
CA TRP A 110 -6.68 -4.12 -0.77
C TRP A 110 -7.64 -4.69 0.27
N SER A 111 -7.32 -5.84 0.90
CA SER A 111 -8.19 -6.53 1.84
C SER A 111 -7.74 -6.34 3.28
N TYR A 112 -8.43 -5.48 4.04
CA TYR A 112 -8.17 -5.30 5.47
C TYR A 112 -8.22 -6.63 6.22
N ARG A 113 -9.27 -7.45 5.96
CA ARG A 113 -9.44 -8.76 6.61
C ARG A 113 -8.27 -9.70 6.33
N THR A 114 -7.84 -9.80 5.08
CA THR A 114 -6.70 -10.64 4.69
C THR A 114 -5.41 -10.16 5.36
N ALA A 115 -5.14 -8.86 5.33
CA ALA A 115 -3.99 -8.26 5.97
C ALA A 115 -3.97 -8.51 7.48
N TRP A 116 -5.11 -8.35 8.14
CA TRP A 116 -5.25 -8.58 9.58
C TRP A 116 -5.05 -10.05 9.96
N MET A 117 -5.62 -10.98 9.20
CA MET A 117 -5.47 -12.43 9.44
C MET A 117 -4.04 -12.91 9.25
N ASN A 118 -3.30 -12.32 8.30
CA ASN A 118 -1.95 -12.74 7.91
C ASN A 118 -0.83 -11.89 8.53
N GLY A 119 -1.16 -10.98 9.43
CA GLY A 119 -0.19 -10.29 10.27
C GLY A 119 0.50 -9.08 9.66
N PHE A 120 -0.03 -8.53 8.57
CA PHE A 120 0.48 -7.28 7.98
C PHE A 120 -0.49 -6.10 8.10
N MET A 121 -1.36 -6.15 9.09
CA MET A 121 -2.21 -5.07 9.60
C MET A 121 -2.18 -5.12 11.14
N PRO A 122 -2.19 -4.00 11.86
CA PRO A 122 -2.18 -4.01 13.31
C PRO A 122 -3.38 -4.78 13.87
N LYS A 123 -3.18 -5.57 14.91
CA LYS A 123 -4.26 -6.34 15.56
C LYS A 123 -5.35 -5.44 16.12
N LYS A 124 -4.99 -4.21 16.50
CA LYS A 124 -5.89 -3.19 17.02
C LYS A 124 -5.62 -1.88 16.29
N ALA A 125 -6.55 -1.44 15.47
CA ALA A 125 -6.42 -0.20 14.71
C ALA A 125 -6.13 1.04 15.60
N TYR A 126 -6.68 1.05 16.82
CA TYR A 126 -6.48 2.12 17.80
C TYR A 126 -5.17 2.00 18.60
N SER A 127 -4.35 0.99 18.35
CA SER A 127 -3.07 0.77 19.04
C SER A 127 -2.00 0.26 18.06
N PRO A 128 -1.64 1.08 17.05
CA PRO A 128 -0.57 0.72 16.13
C PRO A 128 0.78 0.68 16.83
N SER A 129 1.71 -0.11 16.32
CA SER A 129 3.08 -0.22 16.84
C SER A 129 3.99 0.87 16.28
N PHE A 130 3.70 1.38 15.10
CA PHE A 130 4.42 2.45 14.43
C PHE A 130 3.57 3.72 14.34
N LYS A 131 4.20 4.87 14.52
CA LYS A 131 3.56 6.19 14.41
C LYS A 131 4.41 7.14 13.58
N CYS A 132 3.77 8.14 13.00
CA CYS A 132 4.49 9.22 12.33
C CYS A 132 5.45 9.93 13.31
N GLY A 133 6.71 10.00 12.94
CA GLY A 133 7.81 10.51 13.76
C GLY A 133 8.73 9.41 14.31
N ASP A 134 8.31 8.16 14.30
CA ASP A 134 9.19 7.04 14.62
C ASP A 134 10.22 6.83 13.50
N THR A 135 11.35 6.22 13.85
CA THR A 135 12.36 5.84 12.86
C THR A 135 11.83 4.71 11.99
N VAL A 136 11.75 4.95 10.68
CA VAL A 136 11.38 3.91 9.71
C VAL A 136 12.49 2.84 9.68
N PRO A 137 12.16 1.56 9.82
CA PRO A 137 13.15 0.48 9.67
C PRO A 137 13.81 0.52 8.29
N ASP A 138 15.10 0.20 8.24
CA ASP A 138 15.80 -0.01 6.98
C ASP A 138 15.44 -1.41 6.44
N PHE A 139 14.37 -1.50 5.71
CA PHE A 139 13.87 -2.76 5.16
C PHE A 139 14.83 -3.38 4.14
N GLY A 140 15.63 -2.58 3.44
CA GLY A 140 16.65 -3.10 2.54
C GLY A 140 17.72 -3.88 3.29
N SER A 141 18.21 -3.36 4.42
CA SER A 141 19.16 -4.09 5.28
C SER A 141 18.55 -5.31 5.98
N LEU A 142 17.21 -5.36 6.09
CA LEU A 142 16.48 -6.52 6.60
C LEU A 142 16.21 -7.58 5.52
N GLY A 143 16.64 -7.36 4.28
CA GLY A 143 16.51 -8.32 3.18
C GLY A 143 15.30 -8.13 2.27
N LEU A 144 14.50 -7.08 2.47
CA LEU A 144 13.43 -6.76 1.51
C LEU A 144 14.06 -6.20 0.23
N PRO A 145 13.82 -6.82 -0.94
CA PRO A 145 14.31 -6.28 -2.20
C PRO A 145 13.59 -4.96 -2.53
N GLU A 146 14.24 -4.11 -3.32
CA GLU A 146 13.68 -2.83 -3.74
C GLU A 146 12.38 -2.99 -4.54
N TYR A 147 12.27 -4.11 -5.26
CA TYR A 147 11.07 -4.54 -5.99
C TYR A 147 10.62 -5.88 -5.46
N TYR A 148 9.45 -5.89 -4.88
CA TYR A 148 8.83 -7.09 -4.34
C TYR A 148 7.70 -7.55 -5.26
#